data_8ba103d34385939403e1de5faf73ec04
#
_entry.id   8ba103d34385939403e1de5faf73ec04
#
_cell.length_a   1.000
_cell.length_b   1.000
_cell.length_c   1.000
_cell.angle_alpha   90.00
_cell.angle_beta   90.00
_cell.angle_gamma   90.00
#
_symmetry.space_group_name_H-M   'P 1'
#
loop_
_entity.id
_entity.type
_entity.pdbx_description
1 polymer ?
#
loop_
_entity_poly.entity_id
_entity_poly.type
_entity_poly.pdbx_seq_one_letter_code
_entity_poly.pdbx_strand_id
1 'polypeptide(L)'
;MVNTFLRASGRFIKREAVLFAALLLAVISAFFVPPSAEYIEYIDWDTLALLFGLMAVMKGYQKAGLFSFLADKLLKHADTSRKLAALLVFLPFFLSMLITNDVALLTFVPFGIVVMRSAGAERQIIPLVVLQTIAANLGSMLT
;
A
#
# COMPACT_ATOMS: atom_id res chain seq x y z
N MET A 1 13.91 -19.31 29.17
CA MET A 1 14.01 -19.18 27.70
C MET A 1 12.72 -19.58 26.96
N VAL A 2 12.07 -20.71 27.29
CA VAL A 2 10.84 -21.18 26.60
C VAL A 2 9.68 -20.19 26.68
N ASN A 3 9.45 -19.56 27.83
CA ASN A 3 8.34 -18.60 28.03
C ASN A 3 8.50 -17.28 27.25
N THR A 4 9.73 -16.88 26.94
CA THR A 4 10.00 -15.67 26.15
C THR A 4 9.76 -15.94 24.67
N PHE A 5 10.07 -17.15 24.23
CA PHE A 5 9.83 -17.59 22.85
C PHE A 5 8.33 -17.74 22.56
N LEU A 6 7.56 -18.33 23.46
CA LEU A 6 6.11 -18.48 23.34
C LEU A 6 5.36 -17.11 23.37
N ARG A 7 5.85 -16.16 24.16
CA ARG A 7 5.28 -14.80 24.20
C ARG A 7 5.65 -13.97 22.95
N ALA A 8 6.82 -14.20 22.36
CA ALA A 8 7.22 -13.59 21.10
C ALA A 8 6.40 -14.16 19.92
N SER A 9 6.22 -15.49 19.87
CA SER A 9 5.37 -16.16 18.88
C SER A 9 3.92 -15.70 18.96
N GLY A 10 3.35 -15.60 20.17
CA GLY A 10 1.95 -15.16 20.36
C GLY A 10 1.71 -13.70 19.93
N ARG A 11 2.71 -12.83 20.10
CA ARG A 11 2.65 -11.44 19.59
C ARG A 11 2.83 -11.37 18.07
N PHE A 12 3.67 -12.21 17.50
CA PHE A 12 3.86 -12.30 16.06
C PHE A 12 2.59 -12.81 15.37
N ILE A 13 1.96 -13.87 15.91
CA ILE A 13 0.70 -14.43 15.40
C ILE A 13 -0.43 -13.39 15.43
N LYS A 14 -0.55 -12.58 16.50
CA LYS A 14 -1.57 -11.53 16.58
C LYS A 14 -1.30 -10.35 15.64
N ARG A 15 -0.05 -10.06 15.34
CA ARG A 15 0.34 -8.95 14.46
C ARG A 15 0.20 -9.33 12.99
N GLU A 16 0.46 -10.59 12.67
CA GLU A 16 0.45 -11.14 11.30
C GLU A 16 -0.59 -12.26 11.17
N ALA A 17 -1.80 -12.04 11.72
CA ALA A 17 -2.85 -13.05 11.77
C ALA A 17 -3.23 -13.59 10.37
N VAL A 18 -3.22 -12.72 9.35
CA VAL A 18 -3.53 -13.09 7.96
C VAL A 18 -2.45 -14.02 7.40
N LEU A 19 -1.18 -13.72 7.64
CA LEU A 19 -0.04 -14.54 7.18
C LEU A 19 -0.06 -15.91 7.87
N PHE A 20 -0.36 -15.94 9.17
CA PHE A 20 -0.47 -17.20 9.91
C PHE A 20 -1.65 -18.06 9.41
N ALA A 21 -2.81 -17.45 9.17
CA ALA A 21 -3.98 -18.14 8.62
C ALA A 21 -3.68 -18.68 7.22
N ALA A 22 -3.04 -17.89 6.36
CA ALA A 22 -2.63 -18.32 5.02
C ALA A 22 -1.64 -19.50 5.06
N LEU A 23 -0.64 -19.43 5.95
CA LEU A 23 0.32 -20.52 6.15
C LEU A 23 -0.37 -21.81 6.61
N LEU A 24 -1.31 -21.70 7.57
CA LEU A 24 -2.05 -22.84 8.09
C LEU A 24 -2.91 -23.49 7.01
N LEU A 25 -3.62 -22.69 6.22
CA LEU A 25 -4.38 -23.15 5.06
C LEU A 25 -3.48 -23.79 3.99
N ALA A 26 -2.30 -23.22 3.73
CA ALA A 26 -1.34 -23.79 2.79
C ALA A 26 -0.83 -25.15 3.28
N VAL A 27 -0.53 -25.32 4.57
CA VAL A 27 -0.11 -26.61 5.13
C VAL A 27 -1.24 -27.63 5.04
N ILE A 28 -2.48 -27.25 5.36
CA ILE A 28 -3.63 -28.14 5.25
C ILE A 28 -3.85 -28.57 3.79
N SER A 29 -3.79 -27.63 2.83
CA SER A 29 -3.96 -27.94 1.42
C SER A 29 -2.86 -28.85 0.87
N ALA A 30 -1.64 -28.73 1.37
CA ALA A 30 -0.52 -29.60 0.97
C ALA A 30 -0.73 -31.07 1.35
N PHE A 31 -1.57 -31.37 2.35
CA PHE A 31 -1.98 -32.74 2.67
C PHE A 31 -2.95 -33.34 1.65
N PHE A 32 -3.79 -32.49 1.04
CA PHE A 32 -4.76 -32.93 0.02
C PHE A 32 -4.17 -32.92 -1.39
N VAL A 33 -3.32 -31.96 -1.66
CA VAL A 33 -2.65 -31.79 -2.95
C VAL A 33 -1.15 -31.66 -2.67
N PRO A 34 -0.37 -32.77 -2.85
CA PRO A 34 1.07 -32.75 -2.55
C PRO A 34 1.77 -31.75 -3.47
N PRO A 35 2.72 -30.96 -2.95
CA PRO A 35 3.46 -29.98 -3.74
C PRO A 35 4.22 -30.68 -4.87
N SER A 36 3.94 -30.30 -6.10
CA SER A 36 4.62 -30.74 -7.32
C SER A 36 5.50 -29.61 -7.87
N ALA A 37 6.37 -29.95 -8.84
CA ALA A 37 7.17 -28.92 -9.53
C ALA A 37 6.32 -27.88 -10.28
N GLU A 38 5.08 -28.24 -10.64
CA GLU A 38 4.11 -27.33 -11.28
C GLU A 38 3.71 -26.15 -10.41
N TYR A 39 3.86 -26.24 -9.07
CA TYR A 39 3.58 -25.11 -8.16
C TYR A 39 4.43 -23.87 -8.47
N ILE A 40 5.62 -24.05 -9.03
CA ILE A 40 6.49 -22.95 -9.42
C ILE A 40 5.92 -22.21 -10.64
N GLU A 41 5.20 -22.91 -11.53
CA GLU A 41 4.58 -22.34 -12.72
C GLU A 41 3.30 -21.53 -12.40
N TYR A 42 2.64 -21.82 -11.25
CA TYR A 42 1.51 -21.03 -10.77
C TYR A 42 1.90 -19.65 -10.20
N ILE A 43 3.19 -19.47 -9.92
CA ILE A 43 3.68 -18.17 -9.44
C ILE A 43 3.88 -17.27 -10.65
N ASP A 44 3.12 -16.18 -10.69
CA ASP A 44 3.31 -15.12 -11.67
C ASP A 44 4.54 -14.28 -11.36
N TRP A 45 5.68 -14.75 -11.84
CA TRP A 45 6.99 -14.13 -11.62
C TRP A 45 7.07 -12.74 -12.24
N ASP A 46 6.39 -12.52 -13.37
CA ASP A 46 6.37 -11.23 -14.06
C ASP A 46 5.66 -10.18 -13.21
N THR A 47 4.50 -10.51 -12.67
CA THR A 47 3.77 -9.63 -11.75
C THR A 47 4.58 -9.34 -10.48
N LEU A 48 5.22 -10.36 -9.90
CA LEU A 48 6.07 -10.15 -8.71
C LEU A 48 7.28 -9.26 -9.01
N ALA A 49 7.93 -9.44 -10.15
CA ALA A 49 9.06 -8.61 -10.58
C ALA A 49 8.64 -7.16 -10.81
N LEU A 50 7.48 -6.93 -11.44
CA LEU A 50 6.92 -5.59 -11.64
C LEU A 50 6.58 -4.91 -10.31
N LEU A 51 5.93 -5.61 -9.39
CA LEU A 51 5.60 -5.07 -8.05
C LEU A 51 6.87 -4.74 -7.26
N PHE A 52 7.87 -5.62 -7.30
CA PHE A 52 9.15 -5.37 -6.64
C PHE A 52 9.87 -4.16 -7.24
N GLY A 53 9.94 -4.07 -8.59
CA GLY A 53 10.53 -2.94 -9.29
C GLY A 53 9.83 -1.62 -8.95
N LEU A 54 8.50 -1.62 -8.94
CA LEU A 54 7.70 -0.46 -8.56
C LEU A 54 7.98 -0.02 -7.12
N MET A 55 7.99 -0.96 -6.17
CA MET A 55 8.32 -0.67 -4.77
C MET A 55 9.73 -0.11 -4.59
N ALA A 56 10.71 -0.64 -5.34
CA ALA A 56 12.09 -0.16 -5.31
C ALA A 56 12.20 1.29 -5.82
N VAL A 57 11.56 1.59 -6.95
CA VAL A 57 11.51 2.95 -7.52
C VAL A 57 10.82 3.92 -6.55
N MET A 58 9.68 3.53 -5.98
CA MET A 58 8.95 4.35 -5.01
C MET A 58 9.78 4.63 -3.76
N LYS A 59 10.51 3.63 -3.24
CA LYS A 59 11.45 3.82 -2.13
C LYS A 59 12.59 4.77 -2.51
N GLY A 60 13.09 4.67 -3.75
CA GLY A 60 14.08 5.61 -4.28
C GLY A 60 13.57 7.06 -4.26
N TYR A 61 12.37 7.32 -4.76
CA TYR A 61 11.75 8.65 -4.74
C TYR A 61 11.48 9.17 -3.33
N GLN A 62 11.04 8.31 -2.40
CA GLN A 62 10.89 8.68 -0.99
C GLN A 62 12.23 9.11 -0.38
N LYS A 63 13.30 8.34 -0.63
CA LYS A 63 14.64 8.63 -0.11
C LYS A 63 15.25 9.89 -0.75
N ALA A 64 14.96 10.14 -2.02
CA ALA A 64 15.38 11.35 -2.73
C ALA A 64 14.63 12.63 -2.30
N GLY A 65 13.63 12.50 -1.40
CA GLY A 65 12.87 13.66 -0.91
C GLY A 65 11.87 14.23 -1.91
N LEU A 66 11.60 13.54 -3.02
CA LEU A 66 10.67 14.00 -4.06
C LEU A 66 9.27 14.26 -3.48
N PHE A 67 8.79 13.37 -2.63
CA PHE A 67 7.47 13.52 -2.01
C PHE A 67 7.41 14.71 -1.05
N SER A 68 8.48 14.98 -0.30
CA SER A 68 8.55 16.14 0.58
C SER A 68 8.56 17.44 -0.24
N PHE A 69 9.32 17.50 -1.32
CA PHE A 69 9.32 18.64 -2.23
C PHE A 69 7.95 18.93 -2.85
N LEU A 70 7.26 17.88 -3.32
CA LEU A 70 5.90 18.01 -3.87
C LEU A 70 4.89 18.39 -2.78
N ALA A 71 5.04 17.85 -1.56
CA ALA A 71 4.20 18.20 -0.42
C ALA A 71 4.32 19.68 -0.08
N ASP A 72 5.55 20.21 0.01
CA ASP A 72 5.80 21.62 0.30
C ASP A 72 5.20 22.54 -0.79
N LYS A 73 5.28 22.12 -2.04
CA LYS A 73 4.68 22.85 -3.16
C LYS A 73 3.15 22.86 -3.09
N LEU A 74 2.53 21.74 -2.74
CA LEU A 74 1.08 21.64 -2.55
C LEU A 74 0.60 22.45 -1.36
N LEU A 75 1.33 22.40 -0.24
CA LEU A 75 0.99 23.16 0.97
C LEU A 75 1.01 24.67 0.75
N LYS A 76 1.92 25.17 -0.09
CA LYS A 76 1.97 26.60 -0.45
C LYS A 76 0.74 27.08 -1.24
N HIS A 77 0.01 26.17 -1.91
CA HIS A 77 -1.16 26.50 -2.72
C HIS A 77 -2.49 26.10 -2.10
N ALA A 78 -2.46 25.36 -0.99
CA ALA A 78 -3.66 24.87 -0.32
C ALA A 78 -3.87 25.63 1.01
N ASP A 79 -4.76 26.62 0.98
CA ASP A 79 -5.09 27.46 2.14
C ASP A 79 -5.83 26.71 3.27
N THR A 80 -6.28 25.48 3.00
CA THR A 80 -7.09 24.71 3.97
C THR A 80 -6.82 23.22 3.84
N SER A 81 -6.72 22.52 4.98
CA SER A 81 -6.54 21.06 5.04
C SER A 81 -7.61 20.28 4.26
N ARG A 82 -8.83 20.81 4.16
CA ARG A 82 -9.91 20.19 3.37
C ARG A 82 -9.66 20.24 1.87
N LYS A 83 -9.18 21.37 1.36
CA LYS A 83 -8.80 21.52 -0.07
C LYS A 83 -7.65 20.59 -0.40
N LEU A 84 -6.68 20.50 0.51
CA LEU A 84 -5.54 19.60 0.39
C LEU A 84 -5.99 18.13 0.34
N ALA A 85 -6.86 17.71 1.26
CA ALA A 85 -7.42 16.37 1.27
C ALA A 85 -8.20 16.05 -0.02
N ALA A 86 -9.03 16.96 -0.48
CA ALA A 86 -9.77 16.80 -1.73
C ALA A 86 -8.82 16.61 -2.92
N LEU A 87 -7.79 17.45 -3.07
CA LEU A 87 -6.79 17.32 -4.12
C LEU A 87 -6.10 15.96 -4.08
N LEU A 88 -5.70 15.51 -2.88
CA LEU A 88 -5.02 14.23 -2.68
C LEU A 88 -5.93 13.02 -2.97
N VAL A 89 -7.25 13.17 -2.89
CA VAL A 89 -8.23 12.14 -3.27
C VAL A 89 -8.49 12.14 -4.77
N PHE A 90 -8.66 13.33 -5.37
CA PHE A 90 -8.94 13.43 -6.81
C PHE A 90 -7.72 13.07 -7.68
N LEU A 91 -6.51 13.28 -7.19
CA LEU A 91 -5.30 12.97 -7.94
C LEU A 91 -5.20 11.48 -8.29
N PRO A 92 -5.27 10.53 -7.33
CA PRO A 92 -5.30 9.11 -7.66
C PRO A 92 -6.55 8.69 -8.43
N PHE A 93 -7.70 9.36 -8.26
CA PHE A 93 -8.90 9.09 -9.06
C PHE A 93 -8.63 9.27 -10.55
N PHE A 94 -8.15 10.45 -10.97
CA PHE A 94 -7.89 10.72 -12.39
C PHE A 94 -6.71 9.93 -12.94
N LEU A 95 -5.67 9.72 -12.14
CA LEU A 95 -4.50 8.99 -12.60
C LEU A 95 -4.76 7.48 -12.71
N SER A 96 -5.64 6.93 -11.89
CA SER A 96 -6.05 5.52 -12.00
C SER A 96 -6.86 5.22 -13.27
N MET A 97 -7.36 6.24 -13.96
CA MET A 97 -7.93 6.10 -15.31
C MET A 97 -6.87 5.87 -16.39
N LEU A 98 -5.64 6.32 -16.15
CA LEU A 98 -4.52 6.22 -17.10
C LEU A 98 -3.58 5.06 -16.78
N ILE A 99 -3.47 4.72 -15.51
CA ILE A 99 -2.63 3.65 -14.98
C ILE A 99 -3.50 2.72 -14.12
N THR A 100 -2.97 1.56 -13.75
CA THR A 100 -3.73 0.64 -12.88
C THR A 100 -3.96 1.26 -11.48
N ASN A 101 -5.09 0.90 -10.84
CA ASN A 101 -5.41 1.36 -9.49
C ASN A 101 -4.32 1.02 -8.47
N ASP A 102 -3.67 -0.14 -8.61
CA ASP A 102 -2.61 -0.59 -7.71
C ASP A 102 -1.38 0.31 -7.79
N VAL A 103 -0.97 0.69 -9.01
CA VAL A 103 0.13 1.63 -9.23
C VAL A 103 -0.21 3.01 -8.69
N ALA A 104 -1.45 3.48 -8.91
CA ALA A 104 -1.92 4.73 -8.37
C ALA A 104 -1.87 4.73 -6.83
N LEU A 105 -2.39 3.68 -6.18
CA LEU A 105 -2.40 3.56 -4.72
C LEU A 105 -1.00 3.46 -4.13
N LEU A 106 -0.13 2.64 -4.70
CA LEU A 106 1.26 2.51 -4.25
C LEU A 106 2.03 3.83 -4.31
N THR A 107 1.65 4.70 -5.24
CA THR A 107 2.26 6.02 -5.41
C THR A 107 1.65 7.07 -4.47
N PHE A 108 0.33 7.20 -4.50
CA PHE A 108 -0.36 8.34 -3.88
C PHE A 108 -0.71 8.14 -2.41
N VAL A 109 -0.85 6.92 -1.92
CA VAL A 109 -1.10 6.69 -0.49
C VAL A 109 0.11 7.12 0.37
N PRO A 110 1.35 6.68 0.10
CA PRO A 110 2.51 7.18 0.84
C PRO A 110 2.72 8.69 0.68
N PHE A 111 2.47 9.22 -0.52
CA PHE A 111 2.53 10.66 -0.78
C PHE A 111 1.52 11.43 0.08
N GLY A 112 0.25 11.00 0.09
CA GLY A 112 -0.79 11.62 0.90
C GLY A 112 -0.48 11.61 2.40
N ILE A 113 0.10 10.51 2.90
CA ILE A 113 0.54 10.41 4.30
C ILE A 113 1.62 11.45 4.62
N VAL A 114 2.62 11.61 3.74
CA VAL A 114 3.69 12.61 3.92
C VAL A 114 3.10 14.02 3.93
N VAL A 115 2.24 14.35 2.96
CA VAL A 115 1.60 15.68 2.86
C VAL A 115 0.77 15.99 4.10
N MET A 116 -0.05 15.05 4.58
CA MET A 116 -0.89 15.26 5.76
C MET A 116 -0.07 15.41 7.05
N ARG A 117 1.03 14.69 7.18
CA ARG A 117 1.97 14.86 8.31
C ARG A 117 2.62 16.24 8.26
N SER A 118 3.10 16.67 7.10
CA SER A 118 3.69 18.01 6.93
C SER A 118 2.68 19.13 7.19
N ALA A 119 1.39 18.87 6.94
CA ALA A 119 0.30 19.80 7.24
C ALA A 119 -0.15 19.78 8.71
N GLY A 120 0.41 18.93 9.57
CA GLY A 120 -0.05 18.74 10.95
C GLY A 120 -1.46 18.13 11.07
N ALA A 121 -1.96 17.51 10.02
CA ALA A 121 -3.31 16.97 9.91
C ALA A 121 -3.37 15.44 10.08
N GLU A 122 -2.61 14.89 11.03
CA GLU A 122 -2.45 13.44 11.22
C GLU A 122 -3.77 12.69 11.46
N ARG A 123 -4.75 13.33 12.10
CA ARG A 123 -6.08 12.75 12.32
C ARG A 123 -6.84 12.43 11.03
N GLN A 124 -6.48 13.09 9.93
CA GLN A 124 -7.14 12.92 8.63
C GLN A 124 -6.45 11.88 7.74
N ILE A 125 -5.35 11.28 8.19
CA ILE A 125 -4.58 10.30 7.41
C ILE A 125 -5.44 9.06 7.11
N ILE A 126 -6.09 8.49 8.14
CA ILE A 126 -6.92 7.28 7.96
C ILE A 126 -8.08 7.53 6.99
N PRO A 127 -8.94 8.55 7.20
CA PRO A 127 -10.00 8.85 6.25
C PRO A 127 -9.47 9.20 4.85
N LEU A 128 -8.32 9.88 4.74
CA LEU A 128 -7.71 10.17 3.45
C LEU A 128 -7.34 8.89 2.69
N VAL A 129 -6.64 7.95 3.35
CA VAL A 129 -6.21 6.69 2.72
C VAL A 129 -7.43 5.88 2.26
N VAL A 130 -8.48 5.80 3.07
CA VAL A 130 -9.73 5.14 2.69
C VAL A 130 -10.35 5.80 1.46
N LEU A 131 -10.45 7.13 1.44
CA LEU A 131 -10.99 7.87 0.30
C LEU A 131 -10.13 7.74 -0.96
N GLN A 132 -8.81 7.75 -0.83
CA GLN A 132 -7.88 7.50 -1.95
C GLN A 132 -8.09 6.10 -2.54
N THR A 133 -8.25 5.10 -1.68
CA THR A 133 -8.49 3.72 -2.12
C THR A 133 -9.80 3.59 -2.89
N ILE A 134 -10.88 4.20 -2.38
CA ILE A 134 -12.18 4.22 -3.06
C ILE A 134 -12.06 5.00 -4.38
N ALA A 135 -11.43 6.16 -4.36
CA ALA A 135 -11.27 7.02 -5.52
C ALA A 135 -10.48 6.34 -6.65
N ALA A 136 -9.35 5.69 -6.32
CA ALA A 136 -8.54 4.98 -7.31
C ALA A 136 -9.29 3.79 -7.92
N ASN A 137 -10.03 3.02 -7.11
CA ASN A 137 -10.85 1.93 -7.63
C ASN A 137 -11.98 2.45 -8.53
N LEU A 138 -12.69 3.50 -8.12
CA LEU A 138 -13.73 4.11 -8.95
C LEU A 138 -13.17 4.68 -10.25
N GLY A 139 -12.00 5.34 -10.21
CA GLY A 139 -11.35 5.86 -11.40
C GLY A 139 -11.02 4.75 -12.40
N SER A 140 -10.42 3.66 -11.95
CA SER A 140 -10.07 2.53 -12.81
C SER A 140 -11.28 1.75 -13.34
N MET A 141 -12.47 1.87 -12.73
CA MET A 141 -13.71 1.25 -13.24
C MET A 141 -14.34 2.05 -14.39
N LEU A 142 -13.91 3.30 -14.61
CA LEU A 142 -14.45 4.15 -15.67
C LEU A 142 -13.68 4.01 -17.01
N THR A 143 -12.59 3.27 -17.00
CA THR A 143 -11.75 2.97 -18.17
C THR A 143 -11.70 1.50 -18.46
#